data_e77426a6b980d3b077dd9154b9b8005d
#
_entry.id   e77426a6b980d3b077dd9154b9b8005d
#
_cell.length_a   1.000
_cell.length_b   1.000
_cell.length_c   1.000
_cell.angle_alpha   90.00
_cell.angle_beta   90.00
_cell.angle_gamma   90.00
#
_symmetry.space_group_name_H-M   'P 1'
#
loop_
_entity.id
_entity.type
_entity.pdbx_description
1 polymer ?
#
loop_
_entity_poly.entity_id
_entity_poly.type
_entity_poly.pdbx_seq_one_letter_code
_entity_poly.pdbx_strand_id
1 'polypeptide(L)'
;MSIILSGTALSTDLATIRNSAAPIDVFRAAVHRIGLHLAVETSRHLPAKEITVTTPIEETQCNVIDGSMVIVPILRAGLGLLDPFLTICPDASVGFIGLKRNEETLAPAEYYRNLPPSDQSTTFIVIDPMLATGGSMTATLTLLRQLPHQRI
;
A
#
# COMPACT_ATOMS: atom_id res chain seq x y z
N MET A 1 -14.54 -5.30 -3.99
CA MET A 1 -14.07 -6.31 -4.97
C MET A 1 -12.64 -6.66 -4.59
N SER A 2 -12.27 -7.94 -4.47
CA SER A 2 -10.89 -8.35 -4.21
C SER A 2 -10.21 -8.71 -5.54
N ILE A 3 -8.93 -8.34 -5.70
CA ILE A 3 -8.11 -8.63 -6.87
C ILE A 3 -7.02 -9.59 -6.44
N ILE A 4 -6.91 -10.71 -7.15
CA ILE A 4 -5.86 -11.71 -6.91
C ILE A 4 -4.87 -11.64 -8.07
N LEU A 5 -3.64 -11.24 -7.77
CA LEU A 5 -2.57 -11.22 -8.75
C LEU A 5 -2.06 -12.63 -9.03
N SER A 6 -1.72 -12.89 -10.28
CA SER A 6 -1.15 -14.15 -10.73
C SER A 6 -0.02 -13.91 -11.73
N GLY A 7 0.83 -14.91 -11.91
CA GLY A 7 1.94 -14.88 -12.85
C GLY A 7 3.14 -15.66 -12.34
N THR A 8 3.96 -16.19 -13.26
CA THR A 8 5.09 -17.07 -12.92
C THR A 8 6.13 -16.38 -12.04
N ALA A 9 6.47 -15.12 -12.34
CA ALA A 9 7.42 -14.35 -11.54
C ALA A 9 6.92 -14.16 -10.10
N LEU A 10 5.65 -13.77 -9.93
CA LEU A 10 5.03 -13.62 -8.63
C LEU A 10 4.96 -14.96 -7.86
N SER A 11 4.66 -16.06 -8.56
CA SER A 11 4.63 -17.39 -7.96
C SER A 11 6.02 -17.84 -7.48
N THR A 12 7.08 -17.45 -8.19
CA THR A 12 8.47 -17.71 -7.77
C THR A 12 8.80 -16.97 -6.48
N ASP A 13 8.43 -15.69 -6.39
CA ASP A 13 8.65 -14.91 -5.17
C ASP A 13 7.79 -15.41 -4.00
N LEU A 14 6.56 -15.83 -4.26
CA LEU A 14 5.70 -16.46 -3.25
C LEU A 14 6.30 -17.78 -2.74
N ALA A 15 6.89 -18.61 -3.61
CA ALA A 15 7.60 -19.83 -3.20
C ALA A 15 8.79 -19.49 -2.29
N THR A 16 9.52 -18.42 -2.62
CA THR A 16 10.65 -17.94 -1.82
C THR A 16 10.22 -17.51 -0.41
N ILE A 17 9.18 -16.69 -0.28
CA ILE A 17 8.74 -16.21 1.05
C ILE A 17 8.06 -17.29 1.89
N ARG A 18 7.59 -18.37 1.26
CA ARG A 18 7.02 -19.55 1.95
C ARG A 18 8.07 -20.56 2.40
N ASN A 19 9.29 -20.44 1.89
CA ASN A 19 10.37 -21.33 2.29
C ASN A 19 10.98 -20.88 3.62
N SER A 20 10.75 -21.66 4.68
CA SER A 20 11.29 -21.37 6.02
C SER A 20 12.83 -21.38 6.09
N ALA A 21 13.51 -21.99 5.12
CA ALA A 21 14.97 -22.02 5.01
C ALA A 21 15.52 -20.86 4.15
N ALA A 22 14.70 -19.98 3.62
CA ALA A 22 15.16 -18.86 2.80
C ALA A 22 16.05 -17.89 3.62
N PRO A 23 17.24 -17.50 3.12
CA PRO A 23 18.04 -16.45 3.73
C PRO A 23 17.26 -15.14 3.84
N ILE A 24 17.54 -14.35 4.86
CA ILE A 24 16.75 -13.14 5.17
C ILE A 24 16.82 -12.07 4.06
N ASP A 25 17.96 -11.94 3.41
CA ASP A 25 18.16 -11.04 2.29
C ASP A 25 17.34 -11.47 1.05
N VAL A 26 17.33 -12.77 0.76
CA VAL A 26 16.53 -13.38 -0.32
C VAL A 26 15.03 -13.22 -0.03
N PHE A 27 14.61 -13.46 1.21
CA PHE A 27 13.23 -13.22 1.66
C PHE A 27 12.82 -11.74 1.45
N ARG A 28 13.64 -10.79 1.93
CA ARG A 28 13.36 -9.35 1.78
C ARG A 28 13.28 -8.92 0.31
N ALA A 29 14.18 -9.43 -0.53
CA ALA A 29 14.15 -9.14 -1.96
C ALA A 29 12.88 -9.67 -2.64
N ALA A 30 12.40 -10.86 -2.25
CA ALA A 30 11.15 -11.41 -2.75
C ALA A 30 9.92 -10.59 -2.28
N VAL A 31 9.87 -10.19 -1.00
CA VAL A 31 8.82 -9.29 -0.48
C VAL A 31 8.79 -7.97 -1.24
N HIS A 32 9.95 -7.38 -1.51
CA HIS A 32 10.07 -6.13 -2.29
C HIS A 32 9.48 -6.31 -3.71
N ARG A 33 9.84 -7.37 -4.43
CA ARG A 33 9.30 -7.61 -5.78
C ARG A 33 7.79 -7.86 -5.77
N ILE A 34 7.28 -8.62 -4.80
CA ILE A 34 5.83 -8.79 -4.59
C ILE A 34 5.18 -7.42 -4.36
N GLY A 35 5.80 -6.57 -3.54
CA GLY A 35 5.34 -5.21 -3.27
C GLY A 35 5.24 -4.36 -4.54
N LEU A 36 6.21 -4.46 -5.46
CA LEU A 36 6.15 -3.77 -6.76
C LEU A 36 4.95 -4.23 -7.60
N HIS A 37 4.68 -5.53 -7.69
CA HIS A 37 3.50 -6.04 -8.38
C HIS A 37 2.20 -5.49 -7.77
N LEU A 38 2.10 -5.47 -6.43
CA LEU A 38 0.95 -4.92 -5.73
C LEU A 38 0.79 -3.42 -5.97
N ALA A 39 1.89 -2.65 -5.94
CA ALA A 39 1.87 -1.21 -6.15
C ALA A 39 1.44 -0.85 -7.58
N VAL A 40 1.95 -1.55 -8.59
CA VAL A 40 1.54 -1.36 -9.99
C VAL A 40 0.06 -1.67 -10.16
N GLU A 41 -0.44 -2.77 -9.60
CA GLU A 41 -1.87 -3.07 -9.68
C GLU A 41 -2.71 -2.03 -8.95
N THR A 42 -2.29 -1.61 -7.75
CA THR A 42 -2.97 -0.54 -6.99
C THR A 42 -3.06 0.74 -7.80
N SER A 43 -1.99 1.12 -8.51
CA SER A 43 -1.95 2.36 -9.30
C SER A 43 -3.02 2.41 -10.40
N ARG A 44 -3.46 1.26 -10.94
CA ARG A 44 -4.55 1.19 -11.94
C ARG A 44 -5.91 1.60 -11.41
N HIS A 45 -6.05 1.64 -10.10
CA HIS A 45 -7.30 1.97 -9.43
C HIS A 45 -7.28 3.35 -8.77
N LEU A 46 -6.19 4.10 -8.92
CA LEU A 46 -6.07 5.47 -8.42
C LEU A 46 -6.90 6.42 -9.29
N PRO A 47 -7.41 7.52 -8.72
CA PRO A 47 -8.01 8.60 -9.51
C PRO A 47 -7.01 9.14 -10.52
N ALA A 48 -7.49 9.45 -11.71
CA ALA A 48 -6.65 9.99 -12.78
C ALA A 48 -7.30 11.21 -13.41
N LYS A 49 -6.46 12.15 -13.89
CA LYS A 49 -6.86 13.29 -14.70
C LYS A 49 -6.04 13.34 -15.97
N GLU A 50 -6.63 13.91 -17.00
CA GLU A 50 -5.97 14.18 -18.27
C GLU A 50 -5.24 15.52 -18.20
N ILE A 51 -4.00 15.54 -18.67
CA ILE A 51 -3.19 16.76 -18.83
C ILE A 51 -2.62 16.83 -20.25
N THR A 52 -2.41 18.04 -20.76
CA THR A 52 -1.69 18.26 -22.00
C THR A 52 -0.19 18.35 -21.72
N VAL A 53 0.62 17.60 -22.43
CA VAL A 53 2.09 17.66 -22.36
C VAL A 53 2.66 18.02 -23.73
N THR A 54 3.69 18.86 -23.76
CA THR A 54 4.40 19.22 -24.96
C THR A 54 5.56 18.24 -25.16
N THR A 55 5.47 17.43 -26.20
CA THR A 55 6.56 16.53 -26.60
C THR A 55 7.49 17.24 -27.60
N PRO A 56 8.66 16.68 -27.95
CA PRO A 56 9.52 17.25 -28.98
C PRO A 56 8.88 17.32 -30.39
N ILE A 57 7.75 16.64 -30.61
CA ILE A 57 7.08 16.55 -31.90
C ILE A 57 5.77 17.36 -31.91
N GLU A 58 4.90 17.14 -30.90
CA GLU A 58 3.57 17.76 -30.82
C GLU A 58 3.02 17.75 -29.39
N GLU A 59 1.94 18.48 -29.17
CA GLU A 59 1.17 18.38 -27.93
C GLU A 59 0.35 17.08 -27.91
N THR A 60 0.31 16.42 -26.76
CA THR A 60 -0.46 15.18 -26.58
C THR A 60 -1.14 15.14 -25.21
N GLN A 61 -2.20 14.35 -25.11
CA GLN A 61 -2.92 14.14 -23.85
C GLN A 61 -2.34 12.94 -23.10
N CYS A 62 -2.12 13.12 -21.80
CA CYS A 62 -1.61 12.06 -20.92
C CYS A 62 -2.46 11.96 -19.65
N ASN A 63 -2.70 10.73 -19.20
CA ASN A 63 -3.33 10.49 -17.89
C ASN A 63 -2.26 10.49 -16.80
N VAL A 64 -2.49 11.27 -15.76
CA VAL A 64 -1.67 11.31 -14.54
C VAL A 64 -2.53 11.05 -13.32
N ILE A 65 -1.93 10.62 -12.22
CA ILE A 65 -2.64 10.43 -10.95
C ILE A 65 -3.20 11.77 -10.50
N ASP A 66 -4.46 11.78 -10.03
CA ASP A 66 -5.15 12.96 -9.49
C ASP A 66 -5.27 12.89 -7.97
N GLY A 67 -5.22 14.05 -7.32
CA GLY A 67 -5.33 14.17 -5.87
C GLY A 67 -4.05 13.82 -5.11
N SER A 68 -4.14 13.85 -3.79
CA SER A 68 -3.06 13.49 -2.89
C SER A 68 -3.12 12.01 -2.50
N MET A 69 -1.97 11.41 -2.23
CA MET A 69 -1.87 10.01 -1.79
C MET A 69 -1.18 9.92 -0.45
N VAL A 70 -1.70 9.04 0.40
CA VAL A 70 -1.09 8.68 1.69
C VAL A 70 -0.95 7.18 1.77
N ILE A 71 0.28 6.69 1.78
CA ILE A 71 0.57 5.28 2.01
C ILE A 71 0.61 5.04 3.51
N VAL A 72 -0.17 4.06 3.98
CA VAL A 72 -0.35 3.75 5.39
C VAL A 72 0.07 2.30 5.68
N PRO A 73 1.37 2.05 5.98
CA PRO A 73 1.79 0.76 6.46
C PRO A 73 1.25 0.48 7.86
N ILE A 74 0.65 -0.70 8.05
CA ILE A 74 0.31 -1.19 9.38
C ILE A 74 1.60 -1.69 10.04
N LEU A 75 2.01 -1.00 11.10
CA LEU A 75 3.25 -1.32 11.79
C LEU A 75 3.14 -2.66 12.56
N ARG A 76 4.18 -3.46 12.53
CA ARG A 76 5.51 -3.22 11.92
C ARG A 76 5.66 -3.84 10.53
N ALA A 77 4.87 -4.90 10.22
CA ALA A 77 5.04 -5.73 9.03
C ALA A 77 4.84 -4.95 7.72
N GLY A 78 3.92 -3.99 7.68
CA GLY A 78 3.66 -3.13 6.52
C GLY A 78 4.88 -2.36 6.00
N LEU A 79 5.89 -2.11 6.85
CA LEU A 79 7.12 -1.46 6.42
C LEU A 79 7.85 -2.21 5.29
N GLY A 80 7.71 -3.54 5.22
CA GLY A 80 8.32 -4.34 4.16
C GLY A 80 7.77 -4.05 2.75
N LEU A 81 6.60 -3.43 2.66
CA LEU A 81 5.97 -3.04 1.40
C LEU A 81 6.11 -1.54 1.09
N LEU A 82 6.59 -0.72 2.03
CA LEU A 82 6.58 0.74 1.88
C LEU A 82 7.41 1.22 0.68
N ASP A 83 8.66 0.78 0.61
CA ASP A 83 9.59 1.19 -0.44
C ASP A 83 9.12 0.83 -1.88
N PRO A 84 8.60 -0.39 -2.15
CA PRO A 84 7.93 -0.70 -3.41
C PRO A 84 6.81 0.28 -3.80
N PHE A 85 5.95 0.64 -2.85
CA PHE A 85 4.86 1.56 -3.12
C PHE A 85 5.36 2.99 -3.37
N LEU A 86 6.36 3.47 -2.64
CA LEU A 86 7.00 4.77 -2.90
C LEU A 86 7.76 4.79 -4.23
N THR A 87 8.25 3.65 -4.71
CA THR A 87 8.86 3.55 -6.05
C THR A 87 7.84 3.83 -7.16
N ILE A 88 6.60 3.38 -7.01
CA ILE A 88 5.53 3.57 -8.00
C ILE A 88 4.78 4.88 -7.79
N CYS A 89 4.66 5.35 -6.55
CA CYS A 89 3.98 6.58 -6.16
C CYS A 89 4.95 7.48 -5.38
N PRO A 90 5.97 8.09 -6.04
CA PRO A 90 7.03 8.81 -5.35
C PRO A 90 6.57 10.08 -4.63
N ASP A 91 5.47 10.68 -5.08
CA ASP A 91 4.88 11.89 -4.48
C ASP A 91 3.94 11.60 -3.30
N ALA A 92 3.74 10.31 -2.96
CA ALA A 92 2.87 9.94 -1.86
C ALA A 92 3.47 10.33 -0.50
N SER A 93 2.66 10.93 0.36
CA SER A 93 2.98 11.08 1.78
C SER A 93 2.89 9.73 2.50
N VAL A 94 3.55 9.61 3.65
CA VAL A 94 3.52 8.38 4.45
C VAL A 94 2.88 8.67 5.80
N GLY A 95 1.88 7.86 6.16
CA GLY A 95 1.30 7.84 7.49
C GLY A 95 1.55 6.49 8.16
N PHE A 96 1.52 6.44 9.48
CA PHE A 96 1.78 5.21 10.22
C PHE A 96 0.66 4.91 11.20
N ILE A 97 0.20 3.66 11.21
CA ILE A 97 -0.72 3.14 12.22
C ILE A 97 -0.09 1.88 12.84
N GLY A 98 0.16 1.93 14.13
CA GLY A 98 0.67 0.81 14.91
C GLY A 98 -0.45 0.12 15.68
N LEU A 99 -0.65 -1.16 15.39
CA LEU A 99 -1.63 -1.99 16.05
C LEU A 99 -0.94 -3.17 16.74
N LYS A 100 -1.35 -3.46 17.96
CA LYS A 100 -0.98 -4.70 18.66
C LYS A 100 -2.23 -5.46 19.07
N ARG A 101 -2.11 -6.76 19.17
CA ARG A 101 -3.20 -7.58 19.72
C ARG A 101 -3.25 -7.39 21.22
N ASN A 102 -4.41 -7.06 21.76
CA ASN A 102 -4.64 -7.12 23.20
C ASN A 102 -4.65 -8.61 23.60
N GLU A 103 -3.85 -8.99 24.60
CA GLU A 103 -3.67 -10.39 24.98
C GLU A 103 -4.92 -10.98 25.66
N GLU A 104 -5.73 -10.13 26.32
CA GLU A 104 -6.94 -10.56 27.03
C GLU A 104 -8.15 -10.61 26.10
N THR A 105 -8.37 -9.54 25.30
CA THR A 105 -9.57 -9.41 24.45
C THR A 105 -9.37 -9.93 23.04
N LEU A 106 -8.13 -10.21 22.64
CA LEU A 106 -7.70 -10.57 21.27
C LEU A 106 -8.05 -9.51 20.21
N ALA A 107 -8.57 -8.37 20.61
CA ALA A 107 -8.90 -7.26 19.72
C ALA A 107 -7.65 -6.45 19.36
N PRO A 108 -7.60 -5.85 18.15
CA PRO A 108 -6.54 -4.93 17.79
C PRO A 108 -6.64 -3.66 18.65
N ALA A 109 -5.54 -3.30 19.31
CA ALA A 109 -5.39 -2.07 20.08
C ALA A 109 -4.35 -1.17 19.41
N GLU A 110 -4.71 0.10 19.19
CA GLU A 110 -3.78 1.11 18.66
C GLU A 110 -2.74 1.46 19.73
N TYR A 111 -1.46 1.47 19.33
CA TYR A 111 -0.36 1.93 20.17
C TYR A 111 0.40 3.10 19.56
N TYR A 112 0.19 3.36 18.26
CA TYR A 112 0.85 4.46 17.56
C TYR A 112 0.00 4.93 16.37
N ARG A 113 -0.10 6.24 16.20
CA ARG A 113 -0.70 6.86 15.02
C ARG A 113 0.02 8.15 14.70
N ASN A 114 0.47 8.27 13.47
CA ASN A 114 0.97 9.51 12.90
C ASN A 114 0.55 9.55 11.43
N LEU A 115 -0.42 10.39 11.12
CA LEU A 115 -0.98 10.54 9.78
C LEU A 115 -0.77 12.00 9.32
N PRO A 116 -0.37 12.22 8.07
CA PRO A 116 -0.33 13.56 7.50
C PRO A 116 -1.75 14.15 7.39
N PRO A 117 -1.88 15.48 7.24
CA PRO A 117 -3.15 16.10 6.93
C PRO A 117 -3.78 15.49 5.68
N SER A 118 -5.11 15.35 5.67
CA SER A 118 -5.88 14.84 4.55
C SER A 118 -7.08 15.71 4.24
N ASP A 119 -7.56 15.64 3.02
CA ASP A 119 -8.73 16.34 2.52
C ASP A 119 -9.61 15.44 1.63
N GLN A 120 -10.64 16.01 1.01
CA GLN A 120 -11.56 15.27 0.15
C GLN A 120 -10.94 14.76 -1.17
N SER A 121 -9.71 15.16 -1.50
CA SER A 121 -8.95 14.65 -2.65
C SER A 121 -7.97 13.53 -2.28
N THR A 122 -7.82 13.25 -0.98
CA THR A 122 -6.83 12.29 -0.47
C THR A 122 -7.26 10.84 -0.71
N THR A 123 -6.38 10.05 -1.30
CA THR A 123 -6.51 8.59 -1.39
C THR A 123 -5.57 7.94 -0.38
N PHE A 124 -6.11 7.17 0.56
CA PHE A 124 -5.33 6.34 1.47
C PHE A 124 -5.06 4.96 0.85
N ILE A 125 -3.80 4.52 0.90
CA ILE A 125 -3.36 3.19 0.45
C ILE A 125 -2.84 2.44 1.67
N VAL A 126 -3.64 1.53 2.22
CA VAL A 126 -3.25 0.74 3.40
C VAL A 126 -2.49 -0.49 2.94
N ILE A 127 -1.29 -0.69 3.51
CA ILE A 127 -0.43 -1.82 3.15
C ILE A 127 -0.11 -2.70 4.36
N ASP A 128 -0.36 -4.00 4.18
CA ASP A 128 -0.04 -5.06 5.15
C ASP A 128 0.30 -6.35 4.41
N PRO A 129 1.46 -6.98 4.64
CA PRO A 129 1.89 -8.18 3.92
C PRO A 129 1.14 -9.45 4.34
N MET A 130 0.37 -9.43 5.43
CA MET A 130 -0.30 -10.61 5.98
C MET A 130 -1.75 -10.32 6.36
N LEU A 131 -2.67 -10.73 5.52
CA LEU A 131 -4.10 -10.70 5.83
C LEU A 131 -4.53 -12.07 6.41
N ALA A 132 -4.55 -12.19 7.74
CA ALA A 132 -5.08 -13.39 8.41
C ALA A 132 -6.59 -13.25 8.67
N THR A 133 -6.97 -12.79 9.85
CA THR A 133 -8.39 -12.54 10.21
C THR A 133 -8.93 -11.20 9.69
N GLY A 134 -8.06 -10.34 9.19
CA GLY A 134 -8.42 -8.99 8.76
C GLY A 134 -8.63 -7.99 9.91
N GLY A 135 -8.41 -8.39 11.15
CA GLY A 135 -8.66 -7.51 12.31
C GLY A 135 -7.87 -6.19 12.27
N SER A 136 -6.57 -6.24 12.01
CA SER A 136 -5.73 -5.04 11.87
C SER A 136 -6.17 -4.16 10.71
N MET A 137 -6.46 -4.76 9.56
CA MET A 137 -6.95 -4.03 8.39
C MET A 137 -8.29 -3.35 8.69
N THR A 138 -9.25 -4.07 9.27
CA THR A 138 -10.57 -3.52 9.64
C THR A 138 -10.44 -2.35 10.61
N ALA A 139 -9.60 -2.49 11.66
CA ALA A 139 -9.36 -1.40 12.62
C ALA A 139 -8.76 -0.16 11.93
N THR A 140 -7.75 -0.37 11.08
CA THR A 140 -7.12 0.72 10.30
C THR A 140 -8.14 1.42 9.40
N LEU A 141 -8.93 0.66 8.63
CA LEU A 141 -9.95 1.24 7.76
C LEU A 141 -11.02 2.01 8.54
N THR A 142 -11.40 1.53 9.72
CA THR A 142 -12.36 2.22 10.59
C THR A 142 -11.81 3.58 11.08
N LEU A 143 -10.51 3.66 11.40
CA LEU A 143 -9.85 4.91 11.77
C LEU A 143 -9.79 5.89 10.59
N LEU A 144 -9.34 5.42 9.43
CA LEU A 144 -9.18 6.27 8.26
C LEU A 144 -10.51 6.81 7.71
N ARG A 145 -11.61 6.06 7.83
CA ARG A 145 -12.96 6.50 7.44
C ARG A 145 -13.47 7.72 8.24
N GLN A 146 -12.86 8.03 9.36
CA GLN A 146 -13.20 9.22 10.15
C GLN A 146 -12.50 10.49 9.65
N LEU A 147 -11.53 10.36 8.75
CA LEU A 147 -10.79 11.47 8.17
C LEU A 147 -11.39 11.88 6.81
N PRO A 148 -11.21 13.14 6.38
CA PRO A 148 -11.57 13.52 5.03
C PRO A 148 -10.75 12.70 4.02
N HIS A 149 -11.42 12.12 3.04
CA HIS A 149 -10.76 11.33 1.99
C HIS A 149 -11.67 11.18 0.77
N GLN A 150 -11.05 10.94 -0.39
CA GLN A 150 -11.74 10.56 -1.62
C GLN A 150 -11.93 9.03 -1.67
N ARG A 151 -10.91 8.29 -1.26
CA ARG A 151 -10.86 6.83 -1.34
C ARG A 151 -9.96 6.24 -0.24
N ILE A 152 -10.24 5.01 0.13
CA ILE A 152 -9.36 4.15 0.90
C ILE A 152 -9.21 2.82 0.17
#